data_d48cda90bffbf3ae458ae9c4ff00b698
#
_entry.id   d48cda90bffbf3ae458ae9c4ff00b698
#
_cell.length_a   1.000
_cell.length_b   1.000
_cell.length_c   1.000
_cell.angle_alpha   90.00
_cell.angle_beta   90.00
_cell.angle_gamma   90.00
#
_symmetry.space_group_name_H-M   'P 1'
#
loop_
_entity.id
_entity.type
_entity.pdbx_description
1 polymer ?
#
loop_
_entity_poly.entity_id
_entity_poly.type
_entity_poly.pdbx_seq_one_letter_code
_entity_poly.pdbx_strand_id
1 'polypeptide(L)'
;MTEQELKDLGFKKVEVLKQMSGNEFDYYYYNLKIGDILHLTSTDSKQVEDKGGKDEWFVYHYHWVNCTIKDPEDIKALKEMITSWKN
;
A
#
# COMPACT_ATOMS: atom_id res chain seq x y z
N MET A 1 -2.53 9.11 -3.33
CA MET A 1 -2.54 8.47 -4.68
C MET A 1 -3.80 7.65 -4.86
N THR A 2 -4.08 7.24 -6.09
CA THR A 2 -5.27 6.46 -6.43
C THR A 2 -4.96 4.97 -6.43
N GLU A 3 -6.02 4.14 -6.41
CA GLU A 3 -5.85 2.68 -6.53
C GLU A 3 -5.16 2.30 -7.84
N GLN A 4 -5.48 3.01 -8.94
CA GLN A 4 -4.86 2.72 -10.23
C GLN A 4 -3.36 2.96 -10.17
N GLU A 5 -2.92 4.02 -9.50
CA GLU A 5 -1.50 4.31 -9.31
C GLU A 5 -0.82 3.19 -8.51
N LEU A 6 -1.48 2.67 -7.48
CA LEU A 6 -0.96 1.54 -6.70
C LEU A 6 -0.81 0.30 -7.56
N LYS A 7 -1.81 -0.01 -8.38
CA LYS A 7 -1.75 -1.15 -9.31
C LYS A 7 -0.63 -0.99 -10.33
N ASP A 8 -0.48 0.20 -10.87
CA ASP A 8 0.56 0.49 -11.86
C ASP A 8 1.97 0.35 -11.27
N LEU A 9 2.11 0.58 -9.98
CA LEU A 9 3.38 0.41 -9.27
C LEU A 9 3.67 -1.06 -8.93
N GLY A 10 2.72 -1.95 -9.14
CA GLY A 10 2.90 -3.37 -8.88
C GLY A 10 2.33 -3.87 -7.56
N PHE A 11 1.59 -3.02 -6.86
CA PHE A 11 0.93 -3.45 -5.62
C PHE A 11 -0.14 -4.50 -5.90
N LYS A 12 -0.26 -5.46 -5.00
CA LYS A 12 -1.26 -6.51 -5.07
C LYS A 12 -2.37 -6.24 -4.07
N LYS A 13 -3.60 -6.43 -4.51
CA LYS A 13 -4.79 -6.26 -3.67
C LYS A 13 -4.91 -7.43 -2.70
N VAL A 14 -5.10 -7.12 -1.43
CA VAL A 14 -5.35 -8.11 -0.38
C VAL A 14 -6.75 -7.85 0.18
N GLU A 15 -7.63 -8.82 0.04
CA GLU A 15 -9.00 -8.72 0.55
C GLU A 15 -9.09 -9.37 1.92
N VAL A 16 -9.71 -8.66 2.87
CA VAL A 16 -9.95 -9.16 4.22
C VAL A 16 -11.44 -9.23 4.45
N LEU A 17 -11.96 -10.45 4.54
CA LEU A 17 -13.38 -10.67 4.74
C LEU A 17 -13.74 -10.53 6.21
N LYS A 18 -14.92 -10.01 6.50
CA LYS A 18 -15.41 -9.84 7.87
C LYS A 18 -15.39 -11.14 8.67
N GLN A 19 -15.63 -12.26 8.00
CA GLN A 19 -15.61 -13.59 8.62
C GLN A 19 -14.21 -14.00 9.11
N MET A 20 -13.17 -13.49 8.46
CA MET A 20 -11.79 -13.81 8.77
C MET A 20 -11.18 -12.90 9.83
N SER A 21 -11.58 -11.63 9.81
CA SER A 21 -10.98 -10.61 10.66
C SER A 21 -11.75 -10.32 11.94
N GLY A 22 -13.02 -10.77 12.03
CA GLY A 22 -13.88 -10.42 13.16
C GLY A 22 -14.45 -9.01 13.09
N ASN A 23 -14.20 -8.27 12.02
CA ASN A 23 -14.76 -6.95 11.79
C ASN A 23 -16.20 -7.04 11.29
N GLU A 24 -16.91 -5.93 11.34
CA GLU A 24 -18.32 -5.85 10.91
C GLU A 24 -18.48 -5.72 9.40
N PHE A 25 -17.39 -5.51 8.66
CA PHE A 25 -17.41 -5.27 7.21
C PHE A 25 -16.18 -5.88 6.54
N ASP A 26 -16.29 -6.13 5.24
CA ASP A 26 -15.17 -6.52 4.41
C ASP A 26 -14.37 -5.28 4.04
N TYR A 27 -13.05 -5.42 3.90
CA TYR A 27 -12.21 -4.33 3.41
C TYR A 27 -11.05 -4.91 2.62
N TYR A 28 -10.30 -4.04 1.95
CA TYR A 28 -9.12 -4.46 1.20
C TYR A 28 -8.05 -3.39 1.30
N TYR A 29 -6.82 -3.80 1.04
CA TYR A 29 -5.68 -2.90 0.99
C TYR A 29 -4.71 -3.43 -0.06
N TYR A 30 -3.66 -2.66 -0.31
CA TYR A 30 -2.64 -3.04 -1.28
C TYR A 30 -1.30 -3.26 -0.60
N ASN A 31 -0.54 -4.21 -1.10
CA ASN A 31 0.75 -4.58 -0.54
C ASN A 31 1.77 -4.75 -1.66
N LEU A 32 2.98 -4.27 -1.43
CA LEU A 32 4.09 -4.42 -2.35
C LEU A 32 5.31 -4.90 -1.58
N LYS A 33 5.87 -6.01 -2.01
CA LYS A 33 7.11 -6.54 -1.48
C LYS A 33 8.21 -6.29 -2.50
N ILE A 34 9.24 -5.55 -2.11
CA ILE A 34 10.38 -5.27 -2.96
C ILE A 34 11.56 -6.08 -2.46
N GLY A 35 11.86 -7.18 -3.16
CA GLY A 35 12.85 -8.15 -2.72
C GLY A 35 12.46 -8.73 -1.36
N ASP A 36 13.44 -9.05 -0.54
CA ASP A 36 13.21 -9.55 0.81
C ASP A 36 13.41 -8.47 1.87
N ILE A 37 13.60 -7.22 1.44
CA ILE A 37 14.06 -6.13 2.30
C ILE A 37 12.91 -5.20 2.70
N LEU A 38 12.02 -4.89 1.76
CA LEU A 38 11.04 -3.83 1.95
C LEU A 38 9.61 -4.32 1.71
N HIS A 39 8.76 -4.10 2.70
CA HIS A 39 7.32 -4.31 2.60
C HIS A 39 6.61 -2.98 2.73
N LEU A 40 5.83 -2.62 1.70
CA LEU A 40 5.00 -1.42 1.71
C LEU A 40 3.54 -1.83 1.74
N THR A 41 2.77 -1.20 2.62
CA THR A 41 1.36 -1.48 2.80
C THR A 41 0.57 -0.19 2.64
N SER A 42 -0.52 -0.23 1.90
CA SER A 42 -1.39 0.93 1.75
C SER A 42 -2.38 1.04 2.90
N THR A 43 -3.02 2.21 3.01
CA THR A 43 -4.24 2.35 3.80
C THR A 43 -5.29 1.35 3.30
N ASP A 44 -6.24 0.99 4.15
CA ASP A 44 -7.31 0.10 3.73
C ASP A 44 -8.47 0.89 3.11
N SER A 45 -9.36 0.19 2.40
CA SER A 45 -10.48 0.80 1.68
C SER A 45 -11.42 1.56 2.61
N LYS A 46 -11.58 1.09 3.84
CA LYS A 46 -12.46 1.76 4.81
C LYS A 46 -11.89 3.08 5.27
N GLN A 47 -10.58 3.13 5.52
CA GLN A 47 -9.89 4.37 5.88
C GLN A 47 -9.99 5.41 4.77
N VAL A 48 -9.84 4.98 3.52
CA VAL A 48 -9.94 5.86 2.36
C VAL A 48 -11.36 6.40 2.22
N GLU A 49 -12.35 5.54 2.38
CA GLU A 49 -13.76 5.94 2.32
C GLU A 49 -14.09 6.97 3.40
N ASP A 50 -13.62 6.73 4.62
CA ASP A 50 -13.86 7.62 5.76
C ASP A 50 -13.25 9.00 5.57
N LYS A 51 -12.16 9.09 4.81
CA LYS A 51 -11.47 10.37 4.51
C LYS A 51 -12.00 11.06 3.25
N GLY A 52 -12.97 10.48 2.58
CA GLY A 52 -13.64 11.13 1.47
C GLY A 52 -13.27 10.69 0.07
N GLY A 53 -12.44 9.65 -0.10
CA GLY A 53 -12.45 9.00 -1.38
C GLY A 53 -11.15 8.77 -2.15
N LYS A 54 -11.22 8.89 -3.44
CA LYS A 54 -10.36 8.26 -4.44
C LYS A 54 -8.86 8.53 -4.34
N ASP A 55 -8.49 9.72 -3.88
CA ASP A 55 -7.08 10.11 -3.85
C ASP A 55 -6.44 10.00 -2.47
N GLU A 56 -7.18 9.43 -1.53
CA GLU A 56 -6.74 9.34 -0.14
C GLU A 56 -5.91 8.10 0.18
N TRP A 57 -5.56 7.33 -0.84
CA TRP A 57 -4.66 6.20 -0.67
C TRP A 57 -3.23 6.71 -0.42
N PHE A 58 -2.58 6.15 0.60
CA PHE A 58 -1.16 6.38 0.82
C PHE A 58 -0.54 5.10 1.34
N VAL A 59 0.79 5.07 1.33
CA VAL A 59 1.58 3.86 1.61
C VAL A 59 2.48 4.14 2.80
N TYR A 60 2.72 3.12 3.60
CA TYR A 60 3.65 3.20 4.70
C TYR A 60 4.49 1.93 4.78
N HIS A 61 5.66 2.06 5.39
CA HIS A 61 6.52 0.91 5.65
C HIS A 61 5.92 0.08 6.79
N TYR A 62 5.94 -1.23 6.64
CA TYR A 62 5.33 -2.15 7.61
C TYR A 62 5.78 -1.92 9.06
N HIS A 63 7.08 -1.65 9.26
CA HIS A 63 7.64 -1.42 10.58
C HIS A 63 7.68 0.05 11.02
N TRP A 64 7.48 0.98 10.11
CA TRP A 64 7.60 2.42 10.36
C TRP A 64 6.32 3.13 9.98
N VAL A 65 5.30 2.94 10.81
CA VAL A 65 3.97 3.50 10.55
C VAL A 65 3.93 5.02 10.47
N ASN A 66 4.97 5.69 10.98
CA ASN A 66 5.07 7.15 10.90
C ASN A 66 5.65 7.64 9.57
N CYS A 67 6.16 6.74 8.73
CA CYS A 67 6.72 7.08 7.43
C CYS A 67 5.67 6.81 6.36
N THR A 68 4.94 7.85 5.97
CA THR A 68 3.92 7.73 4.93
C THR A 68 4.45 8.23 3.60
N ILE A 69 4.06 7.55 2.52
CA ILE A 69 4.43 7.90 1.15
C ILE A 69 3.14 8.18 0.40
N LYS A 70 2.99 9.42 -0.05
CA LYS A 70 1.79 9.87 -0.78
C LYS A 70 2.03 10.06 -2.27
N ASP A 71 3.28 10.15 -2.69
CA ASP A 71 3.66 10.41 -4.07
C ASP A 71 4.13 9.11 -4.74
N PRO A 72 3.50 8.69 -5.84
CA PRO A 72 3.91 7.47 -6.53
C PRO A 72 5.34 7.52 -7.06
N GLU A 73 5.89 8.70 -7.33
CA GLU A 73 7.27 8.84 -7.78
C GLU A 73 8.27 8.42 -6.71
N ASP A 74 7.95 8.66 -5.44
CA ASP A 74 8.79 8.23 -4.32
C ASP A 74 8.87 6.70 -4.25
N ILE A 75 7.77 6.03 -4.55
CA ILE A 75 7.73 4.55 -4.57
C ILE A 75 8.55 4.02 -5.73
N LYS A 76 8.46 4.65 -6.90
CA LYS A 76 9.28 4.27 -8.06
C LYS A 76 10.77 4.39 -7.74
N ALA A 77 11.16 5.47 -7.08
CA ALA A 77 12.55 5.70 -6.70
C ALA A 77 13.04 4.61 -5.72
N LEU A 78 12.22 4.22 -4.76
CA LEU A 78 12.54 3.15 -3.82
C LEU A 78 12.71 1.81 -4.54
N LYS A 79 11.83 1.48 -5.47
CA LYS A 79 11.92 0.25 -6.25
C LYS A 79 13.22 0.18 -7.05
N GLU A 80 13.56 1.26 -7.72
CA GLU A 80 14.79 1.35 -8.51
C GLU A 80 16.02 1.20 -7.65
N MET A 81 16.05 1.86 -6.50
CA MET A 81 17.16 1.82 -5.56
C MET A 81 17.39 0.39 -5.05
N ILE A 82 16.33 -0.27 -4.59
CA ILE A 82 16.43 -1.62 -4.03
C ILE A 82 16.78 -2.64 -5.11
N THR A 83 16.22 -2.51 -6.30
CA THR A 83 16.56 -3.38 -7.43
C THR A 83 18.04 -3.24 -7.80
N SER A 84 18.55 -2.01 -7.76
CA SER A 84 19.97 -1.73 -8.00
C SER A 84 20.88 -2.40 -6.98
N TRP A 85 20.48 -2.43 -5.72
CA TRP A 85 21.27 -3.05 -4.66
C TRP A 85 21.40 -4.57 -4.79
N LYS A 86 20.47 -5.20 -5.46
CA LYS A 86 20.49 -6.66 -5.65
C LYS A 86 21.42 -7.14 -6.73
N ASN A 87 21.91 -6.24 -7.53
CA ASN A 87 22.85 -6.57 -8.58
C ASN A 87 24.28 -6.39 -8.06
#